data_3fbe7a6b6d7f2d999e169db0dc744f6f
#
_entry.id   3fbe7a6b6d7f2d999e169db0dc744f6f
#
_cell.length_a   1.000
_cell.length_b   1.000
_cell.length_c   1.000
_cell.angle_alpha   90.00
_cell.angle_beta   90.00
_cell.angle_gamma   90.00
#
_symmetry.space_group_name_H-M   'P 1'
#
loop_
_entity.id
_entity.type
_entity.pdbx_description
1 polymer ?
#
loop_
_entity_poly.entity_id
_entity_poly.type
_entity_poly.pdbx_seq_one_letter_code
_entity_poly.pdbx_strand_id
1 'polypeptide(L)'
;MTTEQQTSGFNLKAEGKRVLQGSSGGRAEKKHNPVEKAKGEYDVIVIGAGLAGLTGANVMATQGYRVCLLEQHYNYGGMATWFRRPGGHIFDISLHGFPVGMKKSMRRYWSQEIADSIVPLESIKFDNPQFSFETQFTREDYTNKVVQAFNLERAHVERFYDHLRKMEYYNDDGQTIRQMFEQFFPGRNDVHRAFMEPITYANGSTLDEPAITYGIVFSNFMSKGVFTFSGGTDTLIMKMRKILQSNGVDMFSGAQVERVLVNKGRVAGVRVNGRDIKAKTVLSNANIKGTVLKLVGEDHLSGDFIQQAKDVRLSGSSCQVYIGIRQGEEIPFITDLLFCSTADHFTSEELCELRTKSRTFSFYYPKTRPHLKNAGFTIVSSNNARWQDWQGLSDEEYEHEKNALIERTVTHLEQYIPNVREKIDHLEASTPRTFNFYTQQSEGASFGTKFEGLDVSMKLSEHLPGMYHAGSVGIIMSGWLGTVNYGVITANKMAEYLHEAKVSHL
;
A
#
# COMPACT_ATOMS: atom_id res chain seq x y z
N MET A 1 -20.58 18.89 -49.10
CA MET A 1 -19.49 19.58 -48.35
C MET A 1 -19.43 18.92 -47.00
N THR A 2 -18.58 17.95 -46.85
CA THR A 2 -18.37 17.11 -45.68
C THR A 2 -17.25 17.74 -44.86
N THR A 3 -17.56 18.14 -43.64
CA THR A 3 -16.60 18.66 -42.64
C THR A 3 -16.02 17.46 -41.88
N GLU A 4 -14.79 17.12 -42.18
CA GLU A 4 -14.00 16.19 -41.36
C GLU A 4 -13.66 16.86 -40.03
N GLN A 5 -14.12 16.29 -38.92
CA GLN A 5 -13.65 16.60 -37.59
C GLN A 5 -12.32 15.87 -37.38
N GLN A 6 -11.25 16.65 -37.34
CA GLN A 6 -9.94 16.17 -36.87
C GLN A 6 -10.00 15.88 -35.36
N THR A 7 -10.07 14.60 -35.01
CA THR A 7 -9.76 14.12 -33.66
C THR A 7 -8.26 14.15 -33.50
N SER A 8 -7.76 15.08 -32.66
CA SER A 8 -6.35 15.09 -32.24
C SER A 8 -6.09 13.92 -31.31
N GLY A 9 -5.69 12.80 -31.88
CA GLY A 9 -5.23 11.64 -31.14
C GLY A 9 -3.92 11.96 -30.41
N PHE A 10 -3.93 11.91 -29.11
CA PHE A 10 -2.73 11.94 -28.29
C PHE A 10 -1.85 10.74 -28.61
N ASN A 11 -0.62 11.00 -29.05
CA ASN A 11 0.30 9.98 -29.52
C ASN A 11 1.10 9.39 -28.35
N LEU A 12 0.55 8.39 -27.66
CA LEU A 12 1.12 7.71 -26.49
C LEU A 12 2.30 6.75 -26.83
N LYS A 13 2.74 6.68 -28.09
CA LYS A 13 3.74 5.69 -28.54
C LYS A 13 5.21 6.00 -28.17
N ALA A 14 5.55 7.15 -27.59
CA ALA A 14 6.95 7.58 -27.53
C ALA A 14 7.71 7.31 -26.22
N GLU A 15 7.07 7.09 -25.09
CA GLU A 15 7.78 7.08 -23.78
C GLU A 15 8.03 5.71 -23.14
N GLY A 16 7.23 4.69 -23.44
CA GLY A 16 7.42 3.33 -22.90
C GLY A 16 8.71 2.63 -23.37
N LYS A 17 9.29 3.03 -24.52
CA LYS A 17 10.52 2.43 -25.06
C LYS A 17 11.82 3.08 -24.60
N ARG A 18 11.77 4.28 -24.02
CA ARG A 18 13.01 5.00 -23.60
C ARG A 18 13.62 4.53 -22.28
N VAL A 19 12.88 3.80 -21.45
CA VAL A 19 13.40 3.28 -20.16
C VAL A 19 14.15 1.95 -20.34
N LEU A 20 13.97 1.24 -21.45
CA LEU A 20 14.60 -0.07 -21.70
C LEU A 20 15.73 -0.04 -22.76
N GLN A 21 15.97 1.08 -23.43
CA GLN A 21 17.10 1.18 -24.37
C GLN A 21 18.17 2.11 -23.78
N GLY A 22 19.08 1.53 -23.01
CA GLY A 22 20.38 2.14 -22.75
C GLY A 22 21.09 2.33 -24.10
N SER A 23 21.49 3.56 -24.41
CA SER A 23 22.23 3.94 -25.60
C SER A 23 23.43 3.01 -25.82
N SER A 24 23.40 2.23 -26.87
CA SER A 24 24.58 1.55 -27.40
C SER A 24 25.46 2.56 -28.14
N GLY A 25 26.55 2.99 -27.52
CA GLY A 25 27.54 3.81 -28.17
C GLY A 25 28.57 4.40 -27.22
N GLY A 26 29.70 3.74 -26.99
CA GLY A 26 30.94 4.36 -26.58
C GLY A 26 31.30 4.30 -25.10
N ARG A 27 32.38 3.52 -24.79
CA ARG A 27 33.09 3.32 -23.54
C ARG A 27 32.26 2.60 -22.45
N ALA A 28 32.72 1.43 -22.04
CA ALA A 28 32.29 0.74 -20.85
C ALA A 28 32.53 1.62 -19.62
N GLU A 29 31.56 2.47 -19.27
CA GLU A 29 31.51 3.09 -17.96
C GLU A 29 31.45 1.92 -16.96
N LYS A 30 32.42 1.85 -16.04
CA LYS A 30 32.33 0.95 -14.89
C LYS A 30 30.99 1.17 -14.25
N LYS A 31 30.04 0.22 -14.38
CA LYS A 31 28.74 0.28 -13.68
C LYS A 31 29.05 0.46 -12.21
N HIS A 32 28.78 1.63 -11.68
CA HIS A 32 28.99 1.93 -10.26
C HIS A 32 28.13 0.94 -9.45
N ASN A 33 28.78 0.12 -8.60
CA ASN A 33 28.05 -0.78 -7.71
C ASN A 33 27.40 0.06 -6.59
N PRO A 34 26.07 0.11 -6.48
CA PRO A 34 25.38 0.94 -5.50
C PRO A 34 25.85 0.71 -4.06
N VAL A 35 26.28 -0.51 -3.74
CA VAL A 35 26.75 -0.91 -2.40
C VAL A 35 28.26 -0.86 -2.22
N GLU A 36 29.01 -0.22 -3.11
CA GLU A 36 30.48 -0.13 -3.02
C GLU A 36 30.94 0.44 -1.68
N LYS A 37 30.21 1.46 -1.17
CA LYS A 37 30.50 2.13 0.10
C LYS A 37 29.91 1.43 1.34
N ALA A 38 29.19 0.32 1.17
CA ALA A 38 28.67 -0.41 2.30
C ALA A 38 29.82 -1.03 3.11
N LYS A 39 29.66 -1.06 4.44
CA LYS A 39 30.59 -1.79 5.33
C LYS A 39 30.52 -3.28 5.02
N GLY A 40 31.55 -4.04 5.39
CA GLY A 40 31.57 -5.50 5.22
C GLY A 40 30.65 -6.24 6.19
N GLU A 41 30.24 -5.57 7.30
CA GLU A 41 29.46 -6.18 8.36
C GLU A 41 28.57 -5.16 9.08
N TYR A 42 27.36 -5.61 9.44
CA TYR A 42 26.38 -4.87 10.26
C TYR A 42 25.78 -5.76 11.35
N ASP A 43 25.11 -5.17 12.33
CA ASP A 43 24.32 -5.93 13.28
C ASP A 43 22.98 -6.34 12.64
N VAL A 44 22.43 -5.45 11.83
CA VAL A 44 21.14 -5.62 11.14
C VAL A 44 21.24 -5.21 9.68
N ILE A 45 20.77 -6.06 8.78
CA ILE A 45 20.49 -5.68 7.39
C ILE A 45 18.96 -5.71 7.18
N VAL A 46 18.42 -4.64 6.59
CA VAL A 46 17.03 -4.53 6.21
C VAL A 46 16.92 -4.61 4.69
N ILE A 47 16.14 -5.55 4.19
CA ILE A 47 15.85 -5.76 2.76
C ILE A 47 14.53 -5.10 2.43
N GLY A 48 14.55 -4.05 1.61
CA GLY A 48 13.37 -3.29 1.20
C GLY A 48 13.08 -2.10 2.11
N ALA A 49 12.83 -0.96 1.48
CA ALA A 49 12.55 0.32 2.13
C ALA A 49 11.07 0.72 2.04
N GLY A 50 10.15 -0.22 2.13
CA GLY A 50 8.75 0.06 2.43
C GLY A 50 8.58 0.52 3.88
N LEU A 51 7.38 0.92 4.27
CA LEU A 51 7.13 1.52 5.59
C LEU A 51 7.58 0.64 6.77
N ALA A 52 7.38 -0.69 6.68
CA ALA A 52 7.83 -1.59 7.74
C ALA A 52 9.36 -1.69 7.81
N GLY A 53 10.04 -1.75 6.65
CA GLY A 53 11.50 -1.77 6.57
C GLY A 53 12.12 -0.47 7.07
N LEU A 54 11.61 0.69 6.64
CA LEU A 54 12.04 2.00 7.13
C LEU A 54 11.87 2.11 8.64
N THR A 55 10.69 1.69 9.17
CA THR A 55 10.40 1.78 10.59
C THR A 55 11.25 0.80 11.41
N GLY A 56 11.41 -0.44 10.94
CA GLY A 56 12.28 -1.42 11.58
C GLY A 56 13.74 -0.96 11.62
N ALA A 57 14.25 -0.42 10.51
CA ALA A 57 15.60 0.16 10.46
C ALA A 57 15.78 1.29 11.47
N ASN A 58 14.79 2.19 11.56
CA ASN A 58 14.84 3.32 12.50
C ASN A 58 14.82 2.85 13.96
N VAL A 59 13.93 1.92 14.30
CA VAL A 59 13.83 1.37 15.67
C VAL A 59 15.13 0.68 16.08
N MET A 60 15.74 -0.11 15.19
CA MET A 60 17.02 -0.77 15.47
C MET A 60 18.17 0.23 15.62
N ALA A 61 18.23 1.25 14.77
CA ALA A 61 19.27 2.28 14.83
C ALA A 61 19.17 3.11 16.12
N THR A 62 17.95 3.48 16.56
CA THR A 62 17.76 4.21 17.81
C THR A 62 18.11 3.40 19.06
N GLN A 63 18.17 2.08 18.96
CA GLN A 63 18.66 1.17 20.01
C GLN A 63 20.18 0.93 19.94
N GLY A 64 20.90 1.65 19.06
CA GLY A 64 22.35 1.62 18.93
C GLY A 64 22.93 0.51 18.07
N TYR A 65 22.12 -0.22 17.30
CA TYR A 65 22.61 -1.22 16.35
C TYR A 65 23.12 -0.58 15.05
N ARG A 66 24.18 -1.17 14.47
CA ARG A 66 24.66 -0.79 13.12
C ARG A 66 23.74 -1.37 12.08
N VAL A 67 23.00 -0.49 11.37
CA VAL A 67 21.94 -0.88 10.41
C VAL A 67 22.33 -0.52 8.99
N CYS A 68 22.10 -1.46 8.06
CA CYS A 68 22.17 -1.24 6.61
C CYS A 68 20.78 -1.47 6.01
N LEU A 69 20.28 -0.51 5.23
CA LEU A 69 19.01 -0.61 4.52
C LEU A 69 19.27 -0.69 3.00
N LEU A 70 18.79 -1.75 2.39
CA LEU A 70 18.99 -2.07 0.97
C LEU A 70 17.65 -2.01 0.22
N GLU A 71 17.54 -1.14 -0.78
CA GLU A 71 16.35 -0.95 -1.60
C GLU A 71 16.69 -1.18 -3.08
N GLN A 72 15.94 -2.04 -3.75
CA GLN A 72 16.15 -2.32 -5.17
C GLN A 72 15.75 -1.17 -6.09
N HIS A 73 14.72 -0.42 -5.72
CA HIS A 73 14.23 0.72 -6.48
C HIS A 73 15.12 1.96 -6.25
N TYR A 74 15.01 2.95 -7.13
CA TYR A 74 15.72 4.23 -6.94
C TYR A 74 15.05 5.09 -5.85
N ASN A 75 13.76 4.89 -5.58
CA ASN A 75 12.99 5.58 -4.55
C ASN A 75 12.75 4.70 -3.34
N TYR A 76 12.70 5.33 -2.16
CA TYR A 76 12.29 4.69 -0.91
C TYR A 76 10.78 4.82 -0.70
N GLY A 77 10.21 4.02 0.20
CA GLY A 77 8.81 4.07 0.60
C GLY A 77 7.98 2.85 0.17
N GLY A 78 8.48 2.00 -0.73
CA GLY A 78 7.71 0.88 -1.28
C GLY A 78 6.46 1.40 -2.00
N MET A 79 5.26 0.91 -1.65
CA MET A 79 4.02 1.46 -2.19
C MET A 79 3.62 2.82 -1.59
N ALA A 80 4.19 3.22 -0.47
CA ALA A 80 4.03 4.57 0.10
C ALA A 80 5.01 5.56 -0.54
N THR A 81 5.30 5.43 -1.83
CA THR A 81 6.18 6.31 -2.59
C THR A 81 5.40 7.21 -3.53
N TRP A 82 6.12 7.97 -4.32
CA TRP A 82 5.59 8.91 -5.31
C TRP A 82 6.37 8.85 -6.61
N PHE A 83 5.83 9.49 -7.62
CA PHE A 83 6.56 9.76 -8.86
C PHE A 83 6.20 11.15 -9.41
N ARG A 84 7.06 11.67 -10.28
CA ARG A 84 6.89 12.99 -10.91
C ARG A 84 6.67 12.84 -12.40
N ARG A 85 5.87 13.77 -12.96
CA ARG A 85 5.60 13.85 -14.40
C ARG A 85 5.75 15.27 -14.92
N PRO A 86 5.89 15.45 -16.24
CA PRO A 86 5.84 16.77 -16.88
C PRO A 86 4.61 17.56 -16.42
N GLY A 87 4.66 18.89 -16.47
CA GLY A 87 3.61 19.74 -15.91
C GLY A 87 3.75 20.00 -14.39
N GLY A 88 4.78 19.43 -13.74
CA GLY A 88 5.02 19.61 -12.30
C GLY A 88 4.19 18.69 -11.43
N HIS A 89 3.49 17.71 -12.00
CA HIS A 89 2.65 16.77 -11.28
C HIS A 89 3.48 15.85 -10.38
N ILE A 90 3.02 15.71 -9.13
CA ILE A 90 3.55 14.75 -8.15
C ILE A 90 2.39 13.86 -7.74
N PHE A 91 2.48 12.59 -8.06
CA PHE A 91 1.47 11.59 -7.75
C PHE A 91 1.90 10.74 -6.56
N ASP A 92 1.03 10.68 -5.56
CA ASP A 92 1.13 9.74 -4.45
C ASP A 92 0.52 8.40 -4.87
N ILE A 93 1.25 7.29 -4.70
CA ILE A 93 0.79 5.99 -5.21
C ILE A 93 -0.34 5.40 -4.36
N SER A 94 -0.27 5.48 -3.03
CA SER A 94 -1.21 4.81 -2.14
C SER A 94 -1.76 5.70 -1.02
N LEU A 95 -1.68 7.01 -1.15
CA LEU A 95 -2.13 7.95 -0.11
C LEU A 95 -3.62 8.26 -0.28
N HIS A 96 -4.49 7.31 0.03
CA HIS A 96 -5.95 7.51 -0.01
C HIS A 96 -6.52 7.84 1.37
N GLY A 97 -5.86 7.41 2.44
CA GLY A 97 -6.23 7.67 3.82
C GLY A 97 -5.83 6.53 4.76
N PHE A 98 -5.77 6.86 6.05
CA PHE A 98 -5.41 5.91 7.11
C PHE A 98 -6.02 6.32 8.46
N PRO A 99 -6.12 5.39 9.45
CA PRO A 99 -6.69 5.69 10.76
C PRO A 99 -5.80 6.62 11.58
N VAL A 100 -6.39 7.35 12.54
CA VAL A 100 -5.69 8.28 13.46
C VAL A 100 -4.54 7.64 14.25
N GLY A 101 -4.57 6.33 14.46
CA GLY A 101 -3.49 5.59 15.13
C GLY A 101 -2.11 5.85 14.53
N MET A 102 -2.06 6.17 13.23
CA MET A 102 -0.84 6.57 12.52
C MET A 102 -0.14 7.77 13.17
N LYS A 103 -0.89 8.77 13.63
CA LYS A 103 -0.34 9.96 14.33
C LYS A 103 0.42 9.59 15.61
N LYS A 104 -0.12 8.64 16.38
CA LYS A 104 0.53 8.12 17.60
C LYS A 104 1.83 7.36 17.26
N SER A 105 1.79 6.51 16.23
CA SER A 105 2.96 5.73 15.80
C SER A 105 4.05 6.65 15.25
N MET A 106 3.70 7.66 14.44
CA MET A 106 4.66 8.62 13.90
C MET A 106 5.32 9.45 15.02
N ARG A 107 4.55 9.93 16.00
CA ARG A 107 5.09 10.67 17.16
C ARG A 107 6.07 9.83 17.95
N ARG A 108 5.76 8.57 18.18
CA ARG A 108 6.54 7.69 19.06
C ARG A 108 7.83 7.19 18.40
N TYR A 109 7.76 6.82 17.14
CA TYR A 109 8.85 6.10 16.46
C TYR A 109 9.60 6.92 15.42
N TRP A 110 9.11 8.11 15.09
CA TRP A 110 9.72 8.98 14.10
C TRP A 110 9.95 10.39 14.65
N SER A 111 9.00 11.30 14.51
CA SER A 111 9.12 12.66 15.05
C SER A 111 7.76 13.31 15.28
N GLN A 112 7.75 14.33 16.16
CA GLN A 112 6.60 15.20 16.36
C GLN A 112 6.24 15.92 15.04
N GLU A 113 7.22 16.39 14.27
CA GLU A 113 7.02 17.09 13.00
C GLU A 113 6.25 16.23 11.99
N ILE A 114 6.60 14.93 11.85
CA ILE A 114 5.86 14.00 10.98
C ILE A 114 4.45 13.79 11.54
N ALA A 115 4.29 13.61 12.84
CA ALA A 115 2.99 13.43 13.45
C ALA A 115 2.06 14.63 13.27
N ASP A 116 2.61 15.85 13.29
CA ASP A 116 1.83 17.08 13.11
C ASP A 116 1.43 17.33 11.65
N SER A 117 2.13 16.71 10.69
CA SER A 117 1.71 16.73 9.28
C SER A 117 0.52 15.81 8.98
N ILE A 118 0.07 14.99 9.94
CA ILE A 118 -1.12 14.14 9.81
C ILE A 118 -2.36 14.96 10.12
N VAL A 119 -3.19 15.16 9.10
CA VAL A 119 -4.42 15.95 9.12
C VAL A 119 -5.64 15.08 8.74
N PRO A 120 -6.84 15.38 9.25
CA PRO A 120 -8.04 14.66 8.86
C PRO A 120 -8.40 14.96 7.39
N LEU A 121 -9.03 14.02 6.71
CA LEU A 121 -9.86 14.31 5.54
C LEU A 121 -11.11 15.04 6.02
N GLU A 122 -11.44 16.13 5.34
CA GLU A 122 -12.59 16.98 5.73
C GLU A 122 -13.91 16.41 5.21
N SER A 123 -13.87 15.75 4.05
CA SER A 123 -15.04 15.24 3.36
C SER A 123 -14.73 13.92 2.67
N ILE A 124 -15.62 12.95 2.89
CA ILE A 124 -15.65 11.66 2.19
C ILE A 124 -17.06 11.50 1.63
N LYS A 125 -17.19 11.26 0.33
CA LYS A 125 -18.48 11.12 -0.33
C LYS A 125 -18.67 9.68 -0.81
N PHE A 126 -19.83 9.13 -0.56
CA PHE A 126 -20.33 7.91 -1.18
C PHE A 126 -21.41 8.30 -2.20
N ASP A 127 -21.34 7.74 -3.41
CA ASP A 127 -22.28 8.02 -4.47
C ASP A 127 -22.51 6.79 -5.36
N ASN A 128 -23.68 6.17 -5.21
CA ASN A 128 -24.05 4.96 -5.94
C ASN A 128 -25.59 4.84 -6.03
N PRO A 129 -26.14 3.92 -6.85
CA PRO A 129 -27.59 3.80 -7.02
C PRO A 129 -28.40 3.48 -5.77
N GLN A 130 -27.76 2.91 -4.72
CA GLN A 130 -28.45 2.53 -3.50
C GLN A 130 -28.49 3.67 -2.47
N PHE A 131 -27.48 4.55 -2.47
CA PHE A 131 -27.42 5.72 -1.57
C PHE A 131 -26.36 6.73 -2.04
N SER A 132 -26.55 7.99 -1.57
CA SER A 132 -25.57 9.05 -1.73
C SER A 132 -25.54 9.90 -0.48
N PHE A 133 -24.38 10.03 0.14
CA PHE A 133 -24.16 10.93 1.27
C PHE A 133 -22.69 11.32 1.43
N GLU A 134 -22.48 12.42 2.14
CA GLU A 134 -21.15 12.91 2.55
C GLU A 134 -20.96 12.73 4.05
N THR A 135 -19.74 12.40 4.47
CA THR A 135 -19.38 12.06 5.84
C THR A 135 -17.95 12.44 6.18
N GLN A 136 -17.66 12.70 7.46
CA GLN A 136 -16.30 12.78 8.00
C GLN A 136 -15.75 11.39 8.42
N PHE A 137 -16.55 10.35 8.27
CA PHE A 137 -16.23 8.97 8.64
C PHE A 137 -15.85 8.80 10.12
N THR A 138 -16.27 9.71 10.99
CA THR A 138 -16.19 9.49 12.44
C THR A 138 -17.34 8.62 12.91
N ARG A 139 -17.21 7.92 14.04
CA ARG A 139 -18.26 7.05 14.57
C ARG A 139 -19.61 7.79 14.65
N GLU A 140 -19.62 8.98 15.23
CA GLU A 140 -20.84 9.76 15.43
C GLU A 140 -21.46 10.18 14.10
N ASP A 141 -20.67 10.80 13.21
CA ASP A 141 -21.17 11.30 11.95
C ASP A 141 -21.63 10.15 11.04
N TYR A 142 -20.82 9.09 10.90
CA TYR A 142 -21.17 7.95 10.07
C TYR A 142 -22.42 7.22 10.58
N THR A 143 -22.56 7.05 11.90
CA THR A 143 -23.77 6.50 12.50
C THR A 143 -25.01 7.32 12.13
N ASN A 144 -24.93 8.66 12.24
CA ASN A 144 -26.03 9.53 11.84
C ASN A 144 -26.41 9.34 10.37
N LYS A 145 -25.40 9.27 9.48
CA LYS A 145 -25.62 9.09 8.03
C LYS A 145 -26.28 7.74 7.72
N VAL A 146 -25.78 6.63 8.26
CA VAL A 146 -26.35 5.30 7.98
C VAL A 146 -27.73 5.11 8.60
N VAL A 147 -27.96 5.64 9.81
CA VAL A 147 -29.29 5.63 10.45
C VAL A 147 -30.30 6.36 9.57
N GLN A 148 -29.96 7.55 9.10
CA GLN A 148 -30.84 8.36 8.26
C GLN A 148 -31.03 7.75 6.87
N ALA A 149 -29.96 7.36 6.19
CA ALA A 149 -30.02 6.85 4.82
C ALA A 149 -30.79 5.53 4.70
N PHE A 150 -30.66 4.64 5.70
CA PHE A 150 -31.20 3.29 5.64
C PHE A 150 -32.38 3.06 6.58
N ASN A 151 -32.86 4.09 7.27
CA ASN A 151 -33.93 4.00 8.26
C ASN A 151 -33.68 2.91 9.31
N LEU A 152 -32.47 2.91 9.91
CA LEU A 152 -32.06 1.97 10.94
C LEU A 152 -32.30 2.53 12.33
N GLU A 153 -32.52 1.65 13.31
CA GLU A 153 -32.46 2.04 14.71
C GLU A 153 -31.00 2.30 15.13
N ARG A 154 -30.74 3.47 15.72
CA ARG A 154 -29.39 3.82 16.22
C ARG A 154 -28.84 2.75 17.17
N ALA A 155 -29.66 2.27 18.11
CA ALA A 155 -29.26 1.23 19.05
C ALA A 155 -28.82 -0.07 18.36
N HIS A 156 -29.37 -0.39 17.18
CA HIS A 156 -28.96 -1.55 16.39
C HIS A 156 -27.55 -1.36 15.80
N VAL A 157 -27.28 -0.19 15.21
CA VAL A 157 -25.97 0.16 14.67
C VAL A 157 -24.90 0.20 15.78
N GLU A 158 -25.25 0.75 16.96
CA GLU A 158 -24.33 0.77 18.11
C GLU A 158 -24.01 -0.65 18.62
N ARG A 159 -24.99 -1.58 18.65
CA ARG A 159 -24.75 -3.00 18.98
C ARG A 159 -23.79 -3.66 17.98
N PHE A 160 -23.91 -3.34 16.70
CA PHE A 160 -22.97 -3.82 15.68
C PHE A 160 -21.54 -3.33 15.97
N TYR A 161 -21.35 -2.04 16.23
CA TYR A 161 -20.04 -1.51 16.59
C TYR A 161 -19.47 -2.09 17.88
N ASP A 162 -20.31 -2.34 18.88
CA ASP A 162 -19.88 -2.97 20.13
C ASP A 162 -19.46 -4.44 19.93
N HIS A 163 -20.11 -5.13 18.99
CA HIS A 163 -19.70 -6.48 18.58
C HIS A 163 -18.30 -6.44 17.92
N LEU A 164 -18.08 -5.53 16.95
CA LEU A 164 -16.79 -5.39 16.28
C LEU A 164 -15.65 -5.08 17.25
N ARG A 165 -15.91 -4.22 18.26
CA ARG A 165 -14.90 -3.84 19.27
C ARG A 165 -14.51 -4.94 20.23
N LYS A 166 -15.34 -5.98 20.39
CA LYS A 166 -15.08 -7.13 21.24
C LYS A 166 -14.32 -8.25 20.52
N MET A 167 -14.14 -8.12 19.22
CA MET A 167 -13.37 -9.09 18.43
C MET A 167 -11.89 -9.04 18.83
N GLU A 168 -11.33 -10.16 19.19
CA GLU A 168 -9.93 -10.31 19.57
C GLU A 168 -9.25 -11.37 18.70
N TYR A 169 -8.03 -11.06 18.27
CA TYR A 169 -7.25 -11.94 17.37
C TYR A 169 -7.18 -13.40 17.82
N TYR A 170 -7.12 -13.63 19.14
CA TYR A 170 -6.98 -14.98 19.70
C TYR A 170 -8.30 -15.72 19.90
N ASN A 171 -9.43 -15.07 19.66
CA ASN A 171 -10.79 -15.60 19.85
C ASN A 171 -11.58 -15.57 18.55
N ASP A 172 -10.94 -15.92 17.42
CA ASP A 172 -11.63 -16.04 16.13
C ASP A 172 -12.57 -17.25 16.15
N ASP A 173 -13.86 -17.00 15.96
CA ASP A 173 -14.91 -18.03 15.91
C ASP A 173 -15.10 -18.64 14.51
N GLY A 174 -14.26 -18.21 13.54
CA GLY A 174 -14.32 -18.66 12.15
C GLY A 174 -15.48 -18.08 11.35
N GLN A 175 -16.21 -17.09 11.87
CA GLN A 175 -17.28 -16.40 11.15
C GLN A 175 -16.71 -15.57 10.01
N THR A 176 -17.36 -15.60 8.83
CA THR A 176 -17.04 -14.72 7.72
C THR A 176 -17.72 -13.36 7.89
N ILE A 177 -17.18 -12.34 7.20
CA ILE A 177 -17.80 -10.99 7.16
C ILE A 177 -19.24 -11.09 6.63
N ARG A 178 -19.50 -11.91 5.62
CA ARG A 178 -20.83 -12.16 5.06
C ARG A 178 -21.80 -12.69 6.12
N GLN A 179 -21.40 -13.71 6.85
CA GLN A 179 -22.23 -14.30 7.91
C GLN A 179 -22.54 -13.28 9.02
N MET A 180 -21.54 -12.50 9.41
CA MET A 180 -21.73 -11.43 10.40
C MET A 180 -22.69 -10.37 9.90
N PHE A 181 -22.56 -9.91 8.65
CA PHE A 181 -23.46 -8.90 8.10
C PHE A 181 -24.88 -9.40 7.97
N GLU A 182 -25.09 -10.65 7.53
CA GLU A 182 -26.42 -11.26 7.49
C GLU A 182 -27.01 -11.44 8.90
N GLN A 183 -26.22 -11.66 9.91
CA GLN A 183 -26.69 -11.72 11.30
C GLN A 183 -27.20 -10.38 11.81
N PHE A 184 -26.49 -9.28 11.49
CA PHE A 184 -26.87 -7.94 11.96
C PHE A 184 -27.85 -7.23 11.03
N PHE A 185 -27.71 -7.39 9.73
CA PHE A 185 -28.47 -6.67 8.70
C PHE A 185 -28.98 -7.63 7.62
N PRO A 186 -29.89 -8.57 7.96
CA PRO A 186 -30.33 -9.63 7.05
C PRO A 186 -30.96 -9.07 5.77
N GLY A 187 -30.43 -9.48 4.61
CA GLY A 187 -30.93 -9.08 3.29
C GLY A 187 -30.73 -7.60 2.93
N ARG A 188 -29.99 -6.83 3.72
CA ARG A 188 -29.79 -5.39 3.51
C ARG A 188 -28.49 -5.13 2.74
N ASN A 189 -28.51 -5.41 1.43
CA ASN A 189 -27.37 -5.21 0.55
C ASN A 189 -26.87 -3.75 0.53
N ASP A 190 -27.76 -2.78 0.64
CA ASP A 190 -27.46 -1.35 0.77
C ASP A 190 -26.61 -1.04 2.02
N VAL A 191 -26.97 -1.62 3.15
CA VAL A 191 -26.23 -1.48 4.42
C VAL A 191 -24.89 -2.24 4.35
N HIS A 192 -24.88 -3.46 3.80
CA HIS A 192 -23.65 -4.24 3.58
C HIS A 192 -22.67 -3.44 2.73
N ARG A 193 -23.16 -2.79 1.66
CA ARG A 193 -22.34 -1.91 0.82
C ARG A 193 -21.74 -0.76 1.61
N ALA A 194 -22.54 -0.02 2.35
CA ALA A 194 -22.07 1.12 3.11
C ALA A 194 -20.94 0.74 4.10
N PHE A 195 -21.08 -0.40 4.77
CA PHE A 195 -20.06 -0.85 5.72
C PHE A 195 -18.85 -1.51 5.06
N MET A 196 -19.03 -2.28 3.99
CA MET A 196 -17.96 -3.10 3.41
C MET A 196 -17.14 -2.39 2.33
N GLU A 197 -17.78 -1.64 1.44
CA GLU A 197 -17.13 -1.02 0.28
C GLU A 197 -15.86 -0.23 0.66
N PRO A 198 -15.88 0.67 1.68
CA PRO A 198 -14.67 1.41 2.06
C PRO A 198 -13.55 0.51 2.59
N ILE A 199 -13.89 -0.61 3.24
CA ILE A 199 -12.89 -1.56 3.75
C ILE A 199 -12.29 -2.40 2.64
N THR A 200 -13.09 -2.80 1.64
CA THR A 200 -12.58 -3.48 0.45
C THR A 200 -11.54 -2.60 -0.27
N TYR A 201 -11.80 -1.31 -0.43
CA TYR A 201 -10.80 -0.39 -0.99
C TYR A 201 -9.60 -0.15 -0.07
N ALA A 202 -9.81 -0.15 1.25
CA ALA A 202 -8.75 0.15 2.21
C ALA A 202 -7.71 -0.98 2.38
N ASN A 203 -8.08 -2.24 2.14
CA ASN A 203 -7.21 -3.39 2.42
C ASN A 203 -7.43 -4.62 1.53
N GLY A 204 -8.31 -4.55 0.52
CA GLY A 204 -8.61 -5.65 -0.38
C GLY A 204 -9.42 -6.80 0.24
N SER A 205 -10.07 -6.59 1.40
CA SER A 205 -10.95 -7.60 2.00
C SER A 205 -12.18 -7.82 1.15
N THR A 206 -12.65 -9.08 1.13
CA THR A 206 -13.93 -9.48 0.54
C THR A 206 -14.88 -10.00 1.64
N LEU A 207 -16.15 -10.17 1.29
CA LEU A 207 -17.15 -10.66 2.23
C LEU A 207 -16.86 -12.09 2.77
N ASP A 208 -16.00 -12.84 2.10
CA ASP A 208 -15.65 -14.22 2.48
C ASP A 208 -14.41 -14.30 3.39
N GLU A 209 -13.81 -13.16 3.75
CA GLU A 209 -12.71 -13.11 4.71
C GLU A 209 -13.23 -13.27 6.16
N PRO A 210 -12.35 -13.66 7.12
CA PRO A 210 -12.72 -13.73 8.53
C PRO A 210 -13.24 -12.39 9.08
N ALA A 211 -14.35 -12.42 9.81
CA ALA A 211 -15.01 -11.23 10.37
C ALA A 211 -14.08 -10.41 11.28
N ILE A 212 -13.15 -11.08 11.97
CA ILE A 212 -12.16 -10.42 12.83
C ILE A 212 -11.28 -9.44 12.07
N THR A 213 -10.91 -9.74 10.82
CA THR A 213 -10.09 -8.81 10.00
C THR A 213 -10.83 -7.51 9.72
N TYR A 214 -12.13 -7.62 9.44
CA TYR A 214 -13.02 -6.48 9.27
C TYR A 214 -13.17 -5.68 10.58
N GLY A 215 -13.47 -6.37 11.68
CA GLY A 215 -13.71 -5.74 12.98
C GLY A 215 -12.53 -4.89 13.45
N ILE A 216 -11.31 -5.40 13.33
CA ILE A 216 -10.09 -4.68 13.68
C ILE A 216 -9.88 -3.44 12.81
N VAL A 217 -10.01 -3.59 11.49
CA VAL A 217 -9.75 -2.50 10.54
C VAL A 217 -10.82 -1.42 10.64
N PHE A 218 -12.09 -1.82 10.59
CA PHE A 218 -13.22 -0.89 10.67
C PHE A 218 -13.25 -0.10 11.98
N SER A 219 -13.02 -0.76 13.12
CA SER A 219 -12.98 -0.11 14.43
C SER A 219 -11.88 0.96 14.51
N ASN A 220 -10.74 0.73 13.87
CA ASN A 220 -9.66 1.72 13.81
C ASN A 220 -10.06 2.99 13.05
N PHE A 221 -10.73 2.85 11.90
CA PHE A 221 -11.23 3.98 11.13
C PHE A 221 -12.34 4.73 11.86
N MET A 222 -13.30 4.00 12.46
CA MET A 222 -14.44 4.58 13.17
C MET A 222 -14.04 5.35 14.43
N SER A 223 -12.81 5.19 14.93
CA SER A 223 -12.41 5.86 16.17
C SER A 223 -12.43 7.39 16.04
N LYS A 224 -11.87 7.95 14.97
CA LYS A 224 -11.78 9.41 14.72
C LYS A 224 -11.77 9.78 13.24
N GLY A 225 -12.21 8.90 12.35
CA GLY A 225 -12.24 9.14 10.92
C GLY A 225 -10.93 8.81 10.19
N VAL A 226 -10.81 9.33 8.98
CA VAL A 226 -9.73 9.06 8.04
C VAL A 226 -8.78 10.26 7.97
N PHE A 227 -7.49 9.99 7.93
CA PHE A 227 -6.42 10.99 7.95
C PHE A 227 -5.51 10.82 6.74
N THR A 228 -4.80 11.89 6.40
CA THR A 228 -3.80 11.95 5.32
C THR A 228 -2.56 12.73 5.78
N PHE A 229 -1.53 12.83 4.92
CA PHE A 229 -0.36 13.68 5.16
C PHE A 229 -0.46 14.99 4.39
N SER A 230 -0.36 16.10 5.10
CA SER A 230 -0.08 17.41 4.48
C SER A 230 1.35 17.40 3.95
N GLY A 231 1.50 17.68 2.65
CA GLY A 231 2.78 17.65 1.94
C GLY A 231 3.00 16.42 1.06
N GLY A 232 2.16 15.39 1.17
CA GLY A 232 2.25 14.17 0.37
C GLY A 232 3.35 13.20 0.79
N THR A 233 3.40 12.06 0.10
CA THR A 233 4.34 10.96 0.43
C THR A 233 5.79 11.32 0.15
N ASP A 234 6.07 12.16 -0.85
CA ASP A 234 7.43 12.63 -1.14
C ASP A 234 8.03 13.37 0.05
N THR A 235 7.30 14.30 0.65
CA THR A 235 7.74 15.03 1.84
C THR A 235 7.93 14.11 3.04
N LEU A 236 6.98 13.21 3.27
CA LEU A 236 7.04 12.23 4.35
C LEU A 236 8.29 11.35 4.25
N ILE A 237 8.47 10.69 3.12
CA ILE A 237 9.59 9.75 2.92
C ILE A 237 10.94 10.47 2.96
N MET A 238 11.02 11.71 2.44
CA MET A 238 12.24 12.52 2.59
C MET A 238 12.56 12.85 4.05
N LYS A 239 11.55 13.16 4.89
CA LYS A 239 11.74 13.38 6.34
C LYS A 239 12.19 12.09 7.02
N MET A 240 11.54 10.96 6.74
CA MET A 240 11.94 9.65 7.26
C MET A 240 13.38 9.30 6.88
N ARG A 241 13.76 9.53 5.63
CA ARG A 241 15.14 9.32 5.15
C ARG A 241 16.17 10.17 5.93
N LYS A 242 15.88 11.45 6.16
CA LYS A 242 16.77 12.33 6.94
C LYS A 242 16.95 11.83 8.37
N ILE A 243 15.88 11.36 9.01
CA ILE A 243 15.93 10.79 10.36
C ILE A 243 16.79 9.53 10.39
N LEU A 244 16.59 8.60 9.44
CA LEU A 244 17.42 7.40 9.32
C LEU A 244 18.90 7.73 9.17
N GLN A 245 19.24 8.69 8.31
CA GLN A 245 20.61 9.16 8.12
C GLN A 245 21.20 9.77 9.39
N SER A 246 20.42 10.58 10.13
CA SER A 246 20.87 11.16 11.41
C SER A 246 21.06 10.11 12.49
N ASN A 247 20.33 8.99 12.44
CA ASN A 247 20.49 7.85 13.33
C ASN A 247 21.59 6.87 12.87
N GLY A 248 22.36 7.21 11.83
CA GLY A 248 23.51 6.44 11.38
C GLY A 248 23.17 5.19 10.55
N VAL A 249 21.98 5.12 9.95
CA VAL A 249 21.62 4.04 9.03
C VAL A 249 22.32 4.24 7.69
N ASP A 250 23.09 3.26 7.26
CA ASP A 250 23.66 3.20 5.91
C ASP A 250 22.55 2.78 4.93
N MET A 251 22.23 3.64 3.95
CA MET A 251 21.10 3.45 3.03
C MET A 251 21.55 3.40 1.59
N PHE A 252 21.15 2.35 0.87
CA PHE A 252 21.52 2.14 -0.53
C PHE A 252 20.29 1.85 -1.39
N SER A 253 20.04 2.66 -2.41
CA SER A 253 19.02 2.41 -3.45
C SER A 253 19.66 1.84 -4.72
N GLY A 254 18.88 1.17 -5.57
CA GLY A 254 19.42 0.37 -6.67
C GLY A 254 20.15 -0.90 -6.20
N ALA A 255 19.98 -1.25 -4.93
CA ALA A 255 20.66 -2.36 -4.26
C ALA A 255 19.70 -3.56 -4.16
N GLN A 256 19.74 -4.42 -5.18
CA GLN A 256 18.93 -5.63 -5.21
C GLN A 256 19.61 -6.76 -4.45
N VAL A 257 18.97 -7.21 -3.36
CA VAL A 257 19.39 -8.40 -2.63
C VAL A 257 19.02 -9.63 -3.44
N GLU A 258 20.02 -10.49 -3.67
CA GLU A 258 19.89 -11.70 -4.47
C GLU A 258 19.49 -12.90 -3.59
N ARG A 259 20.07 -12.97 -2.37
CA ARG A 259 19.78 -14.03 -1.41
C ARG A 259 20.23 -13.67 0.00
N VAL A 260 19.65 -14.33 0.99
CA VAL A 260 20.14 -14.39 2.37
C VAL A 260 21.25 -15.43 2.46
N LEU A 261 22.31 -15.11 3.18
CA LEU A 261 23.40 -16.05 3.44
C LEU A 261 23.12 -16.78 4.75
N VAL A 262 23.20 -18.09 4.69
CA VAL A 262 22.97 -18.98 5.83
C VAL A 262 24.23 -19.74 6.17
N ASN A 263 24.60 -19.80 7.44
CA ASN A 263 25.73 -20.58 7.93
C ASN A 263 25.34 -21.32 9.22
N LYS A 264 25.56 -22.63 9.26
CA LYS A 264 25.22 -23.49 10.42
C LYS A 264 23.77 -23.30 10.91
N GLY A 265 22.82 -23.23 9.97
CA GLY A 265 21.39 -23.13 10.29
C GLY A 265 20.94 -21.77 10.84
N ARG A 266 21.71 -20.70 10.66
CA ARG A 266 21.33 -19.34 11.04
C ARG A 266 21.77 -18.31 10.02
N VAL A 267 21.15 -17.13 10.05
CA VAL A 267 21.52 -16.02 9.19
C VAL A 267 22.98 -15.62 9.39
N ALA A 268 23.67 -15.33 8.30
CA ALA A 268 25.06 -14.85 8.27
C ALA A 268 25.22 -13.51 7.49
N GLY A 269 24.21 -13.07 6.77
CA GLY A 269 24.23 -11.84 5.98
C GLY A 269 23.39 -11.94 4.72
N VAL A 270 23.74 -11.14 3.72
CA VAL A 270 23.08 -11.13 2.41
C VAL A 270 24.08 -11.04 1.27
N ARG A 271 23.70 -11.52 0.08
CA ARG A 271 24.35 -11.18 -1.20
C ARG A 271 23.55 -10.10 -1.90
N VAL A 272 24.21 -9.02 -2.26
CA VAL A 272 23.60 -7.86 -2.92
C VAL A 272 24.53 -7.34 -4.02
N ASN A 273 24.03 -7.21 -5.24
CA ASN A 273 24.81 -6.77 -6.41
C ASN A 273 26.18 -7.51 -6.53
N GLY A 274 26.15 -8.84 -6.33
CA GLY A 274 27.34 -9.72 -6.40
C GLY A 274 28.28 -9.64 -5.19
N ARG A 275 27.99 -8.84 -4.17
CA ARG A 275 28.79 -8.66 -2.96
C ARG A 275 28.13 -9.29 -1.74
N ASP A 276 28.91 -10.01 -0.94
CA ASP A 276 28.48 -10.55 0.35
C ASP A 276 28.71 -9.50 1.46
N ILE A 277 27.65 -9.21 2.24
CA ILE A 277 27.69 -8.35 3.42
C ILE A 277 27.21 -9.16 4.61
N LYS A 278 28.02 -9.24 5.65
CA LYS A 278 27.71 -10.00 6.86
C LYS A 278 26.69 -9.28 7.73
N ALA A 279 25.84 -10.04 8.42
CA ALA A 279 24.92 -9.53 9.42
C ALA A 279 24.60 -10.58 10.47
N LYS A 280 24.29 -10.13 11.69
CA LYS A 280 23.81 -10.99 12.77
C LYS A 280 22.32 -11.31 12.60
N THR A 281 21.55 -10.36 12.07
CA THR A 281 20.13 -10.50 11.77
C THR A 281 19.78 -9.83 10.44
N VAL A 282 18.75 -10.34 9.79
CA VAL A 282 18.17 -9.79 8.56
C VAL A 282 16.67 -9.58 8.77
N LEU A 283 16.19 -8.37 8.48
CA LEU A 283 14.77 -8.04 8.38
C LEU A 283 14.39 -7.95 6.89
N SER A 284 13.53 -8.83 6.41
CA SER A 284 12.97 -8.71 5.08
C SER A 284 11.65 -7.92 5.10
N ASN A 285 11.60 -6.86 4.32
CA ASN A 285 10.37 -6.14 3.99
C ASN A 285 9.93 -6.43 2.54
N ALA A 286 10.51 -7.42 1.88
CA ALA A 286 10.01 -7.97 0.63
C ALA A 286 8.71 -8.78 0.88
N ASN A 287 8.03 -9.25 -0.17
CA ASN A 287 6.87 -10.13 0.06
C ASN A 287 7.30 -11.45 0.72
N ILE A 288 6.41 -12.02 1.56
CA ILE A 288 6.75 -13.19 2.37
C ILE A 288 7.07 -14.42 1.51
N LYS A 289 6.31 -14.68 0.44
CA LYS A 289 6.60 -15.79 -0.50
C LYS A 289 7.97 -15.63 -1.15
N GLY A 290 8.29 -14.45 -1.64
CA GLY A 290 9.60 -14.12 -2.19
C GLY A 290 10.73 -14.22 -1.16
N THR A 291 10.46 -13.83 0.07
CA THR A 291 11.42 -13.95 1.18
C THR A 291 11.74 -15.41 1.47
N VAL A 292 10.72 -16.25 1.65
CA VAL A 292 10.88 -17.67 1.99
C VAL A 292 11.45 -18.46 0.82
N LEU A 293 10.80 -18.36 -0.35
CA LEU A 293 11.07 -19.27 -1.48
C LEU A 293 12.26 -18.84 -2.35
N LYS A 294 12.62 -17.54 -2.36
CA LYS A 294 13.68 -17.01 -3.23
C LYS A 294 14.87 -16.47 -2.44
N LEU A 295 14.62 -15.55 -1.48
CA LEU A 295 15.72 -14.90 -0.77
C LEU A 295 16.41 -15.84 0.23
N VAL A 296 15.65 -16.58 1.01
CA VAL A 296 16.17 -17.62 1.92
C VAL A 296 16.51 -18.87 1.12
N GLY A 297 15.56 -19.34 0.32
CA GLY A 297 15.68 -20.57 -0.46
C GLY A 297 15.18 -21.80 0.30
N GLU A 298 14.67 -22.77 -0.45
CA GLU A 298 14.00 -23.97 0.11
C GLU A 298 14.97 -24.89 0.88
N ASP A 299 16.26 -24.87 0.55
CA ASP A 299 17.28 -25.75 1.16
C ASP A 299 17.56 -25.44 2.65
N HIS A 300 17.08 -24.32 3.17
CA HIS A 300 17.37 -23.85 4.52
C HIS A 300 16.18 -23.94 5.48
N LEU A 301 15.04 -24.40 5.00
CA LEU A 301 13.78 -24.45 5.74
C LEU A 301 13.14 -25.84 5.69
N SER A 302 12.30 -26.17 6.63
CA SER A 302 11.57 -27.45 6.61
C SER A 302 10.56 -27.51 5.47
N GLY A 303 10.33 -28.70 4.92
CA GLY A 303 9.36 -28.90 3.83
C GLY A 303 7.95 -28.44 4.21
N ASP A 304 7.53 -28.67 5.44
CA ASP A 304 6.23 -28.25 5.93
C ASP A 304 6.08 -26.73 5.95
N PHE A 305 7.11 -25.99 6.39
CA PHE A 305 7.08 -24.54 6.40
C PHE A 305 7.12 -23.95 4.99
N ILE A 306 7.89 -24.57 4.09
CA ILE A 306 7.90 -24.22 2.67
C ILE A 306 6.52 -24.40 2.05
N GLN A 307 5.84 -25.50 2.35
CA GLN A 307 4.50 -25.76 1.86
C GLN A 307 3.50 -24.73 2.41
N GLN A 308 3.54 -24.43 3.71
CA GLN A 308 2.73 -23.37 4.30
C GLN A 308 2.95 -22.02 3.57
N ALA A 309 4.20 -21.65 3.29
CA ALA A 309 4.49 -20.41 2.55
C ALA A 309 3.98 -20.43 1.10
N LYS A 310 4.01 -21.59 0.42
CA LYS A 310 3.44 -21.77 -0.93
C LYS A 310 1.92 -21.62 -0.93
N ASP A 311 1.25 -22.13 0.09
CA ASP A 311 -0.22 -22.15 0.21
C ASP A 311 -0.82 -20.80 0.67
N VAL A 312 0.00 -19.87 1.18
CA VAL A 312 -0.46 -18.53 1.55
C VAL A 312 -1.15 -17.87 0.37
N ARG A 313 -2.42 -17.51 0.55
CA ARG A 313 -3.18 -16.74 -0.45
C ARG A 313 -2.74 -15.27 -0.46
N LEU A 314 -2.76 -14.67 -1.63
CA LEU A 314 -2.44 -13.26 -1.82
C LEU A 314 -3.71 -12.40 -1.73
N SER A 315 -3.56 -11.15 -1.33
CA SER A 315 -4.61 -10.16 -1.48
C SER A 315 -4.78 -9.78 -2.95
N GLY A 316 -5.89 -9.10 -3.28
CA GLY A 316 -6.08 -8.53 -4.60
C GLY A 316 -5.00 -7.50 -4.95
N SER A 317 -4.89 -7.22 -6.22
CA SER A 317 -4.10 -6.12 -6.77
C SER A 317 -4.97 -4.86 -6.93
N SER A 318 -4.43 -3.86 -7.61
CA SER A 318 -5.10 -2.59 -7.88
C SER A 318 -4.82 -2.12 -9.30
N CYS A 319 -5.77 -1.38 -9.86
CA CYS A 319 -5.53 -0.49 -10.99
C CYS A 319 -5.66 0.95 -10.50
N GLN A 320 -4.81 1.84 -11.03
CA GLN A 320 -4.92 3.27 -10.72
C GLN A 320 -4.79 4.08 -12.00
N VAL A 321 -5.55 5.18 -12.08
CA VAL A 321 -5.43 6.19 -13.12
C VAL A 321 -4.98 7.49 -12.47
N TYR A 322 -3.88 8.03 -12.94
CA TYR A 322 -3.26 9.25 -12.47
C TYR A 322 -3.59 10.39 -13.43
N ILE A 323 -4.24 11.42 -12.90
CA ILE A 323 -4.82 12.53 -13.67
C ILE A 323 -4.16 13.82 -13.19
N GLY A 324 -3.42 14.48 -14.08
CA GLY A 324 -2.83 15.80 -13.84
C GLY A 324 -3.68 16.87 -14.49
N ILE A 325 -4.05 17.89 -13.71
CA ILE A 325 -4.77 19.06 -14.19
C ILE A 325 -3.75 20.13 -14.59
N ARG A 326 -3.90 20.66 -15.80
CA ARG A 326 -3.00 21.68 -16.37
C ARG A 326 -2.80 22.84 -15.40
N GLN A 327 -1.57 23.29 -15.29
CA GLN A 327 -1.24 24.42 -14.42
C GLN A 327 -2.02 25.68 -14.79
N GLY A 328 -2.64 26.30 -13.79
CA GLY A 328 -3.50 27.48 -13.98
C GLY A 328 -4.98 27.13 -14.18
N GLU A 329 -5.33 25.88 -14.42
CA GLU A 329 -6.72 25.42 -14.38
C GLU A 329 -7.18 25.17 -12.95
N GLU A 330 -8.45 25.41 -12.70
CA GLU A 330 -9.10 25.14 -11.43
C GLU A 330 -10.19 24.07 -11.56
N ILE A 331 -10.34 23.25 -10.54
CA ILE A 331 -11.46 22.33 -10.38
C ILE A 331 -12.22 22.66 -9.09
N PRO A 332 -13.56 22.53 -9.08
CA PRO A 332 -14.35 22.77 -7.87
C PRO A 332 -13.95 21.77 -6.77
N PHE A 333 -14.15 22.16 -5.52
CA PHE A 333 -14.07 21.21 -4.42
C PHE A 333 -15.26 20.25 -4.50
N ILE A 334 -14.97 18.97 -4.67
CA ILE A 334 -16.00 17.90 -4.71
C ILE A 334 -16.03 17.19 -3.35
N THR A 335 -14.89 16.67 -2.93
CA THR A 335 -14.63 15.96 -1.68
C THR A 335 -13.12 15.67 -1.62
N ASP A 336 -12.60 15.18 -0.50
CA ASP A 336 -11.21 14.70 -0.45
C ASP A 336 -11.11 13.26 -0.99
N LEU A 337 -12.11 12.42 -0.69
CA LEU A 337 -12.19 11.03 -1.15
C LEU A 337 -13.61 10.69 -1.58
N LEU A 338 -13.77 10.24 -2.81
CA LEU A 338 -15.03 9.81 -3.38
C LEU A 338 -15.03 8.30 -3.59
N PHE A 339 -16.02 7.61 -3.03
CA PHE A 339 -16.41 6.25 -3.38
C PHE A 339 -17.59 6.31 -4.32
N CYS A 340 -17.44 5.84 -5.54
CA CYS A 340 -18.52 5.92 -6.52
C CYS A 340 -18.68 4.62 -7.31
N SER A 341 -19.93 4.36 -7.69
CA SER A 341 -20.29 3.17 -8.46
C SER A 341 -21.57 3.40 -9.27
N THR A 342 -21.67 2.72 -10.40
CA THR A 342 -22.90 2.61 -11.19
C THR A 342 -23.55 1.22 -11.09
N ALA A 343 -23.06 0.36 -10.20
CA ALA A 343 -23.64 -0.96 -9.94
C ALA A 343 -24.86 -0.84 -9.02
N ASP A 344 -25.99 -1.41 -9.46
CA ASP A 344 -27.25 -1.40 -8.69
C ASP A 344 -27.17 -2.27 -7.43
N HIS A 345 -26.38 -3.34 -7.48
CA HIS A 345 -26.16 -4.28 -6.41
C HIS A 345 -24.68 -4.31 -6.01
N PHE A 346 -24.42 -4.37 -4.70
CA PHE A 346 -23.07 -4.54 -4.16
C PHE A 346 -22.70 -6.02 -4.07
N THR A 347 -21.54 -6.33 -4.62
CA THR A 347 -20.79 -7.56 -4.33
C THR A 347 -19.31 -7.19 -4.21
N SER A 348 -18.57 -7.85 -3.32
CA SER A 348 -17.12 -7.64 -3.20
C SER A 348 -16.35 -8.07 -4.45
N GLU A 349 -16.92 -9.01 -5.21
CA GLU A 349 -16.39 -9.56 -6.45
C GLU A 349 -16.43 -8.55 -7.60
N GLU A 350 -17.53 -7.75 -7.69
CA GLU A 350 -17.69 -6.70 -8.70
C GLU A 350 -16.57 -5.65 -8.58
N LEU A 351 -16.19 -5.29 -7.35
CA LEU A 351 -15.12 -4.32 -7.11
C LEU A 351 -13.76 -4.74 -7.68
N CYS A 352 -13.57 -6.04 -7.93
CA CYS A 352 -12.32 -6.62 -8.42
C CYS A 352 -12.36 -6.99 -9.91
N GLU A 353 -13.45 -6.77 -10.61
CA GLU A 353 -13.59 -7.12 -12.04
C GLU A 353 -12.73 -6.21 -12.93
N LEU A 354 -12.26 -6.76 -14.06
CA LEU A 354 -11.48 -6.01 -15.06
C LEU A 354 -12.21 -4.74 -15.54
N ARG A 355 -13.53 -4.81 -15.63
CA ARG A 355 -14.40 -3.70 -16.07
C ARG A 355 -15.38 -3.32 -14.97
N THR A 356 -14.86 -3.23 -13.73
CA THR A 356 -15.67 -2.81 -12.58
C THR A 356 -16.40 -1.49 -12.82
N LYS A 357 -17.61 -1.41 -12.31
CA LYS A 357 -18.44 -0.19 -12.27
C LYS A 357 -18.13 0.69 -11.05
N SER A 358 -17.26 0.22 -10.15
CA SER A 358 -16.95 0.83 -8.86
C SER A 358 -15.51 1.34 -8.84
N ARG A 359 -15.29 2.51 -8.24
CA ARG A 359 -13.95 3.11 -8.07
C ARG A 359 -13.91 4.15 -6.98
N THR A 360 -12.70 4.52 -6.60
CA THR A 360 -12.47 5.71 -5.78
C THR A 360 -11.83 6.82 -6.60
N PHE A 361 -12.01 8.08 -6.15
CA PHE A 361 -11.21 9.21 -6.56
C PHE A 361 -10.66 9.90 -5.31
N SER A 362 -9.35 9.99 -5.22
CA SER A 362 -8.66 10.83 -4.24
C SER A 362 -8.29 12.14 -4.90
N PHE A 363 -8.76 13.26 -4.36
CA PHE A 363 -8.52 14.58 -4.88
C PHE A 363 -7.42 15.27 -4.09
N TYR A 364 -6.34 15.62 -4.76
CA TYR A 364 -5.22 16.34 -4.18
C TYR A 364 -5.25 17.78 -4.65
N TYR A 365 -5.90 18.62 -3.86
CA TYR A 365 -5.97 20.05 -4.07
C TYR A 365 -4.65 20.73 -3.72
N PRO A 366 -4.37 21.97 -4.22
CA PRO A 366 -3.15 22.71 -3.87
C PRO A 366 -2.89 22.80 -2.36
N LYS A 367 -3.96 22.89 -1.54
CA LYS A 367 -3.88 22.91 -0.07
C LYS A 367 -3.20 21.67 0.54
N THR A 368 -3.21 20.54 -0.17
CA THR A 368 -2.57 19.30 0.31
C THR A 368 -1.05 19.33 0.26
N ARG A 369 -0.46 20.29 -0.50
CA ARG A 369 0.98 20.49 -0.64
C ARG A 369 1.36 21.96 -0.38
N PRO A 370 1.15 22.49 0.84
CA PRO A 370 1.28 23.91 1.16
C PRO A 370 2.71 24.45 1.02
N HIS A 371 3.72 23.60 0.94
CA HIS A 371 5.13 23.96 0.75
C HIS A 371 5.48 24.26 -0.72
N LEU A 372 4.61 23.94 -1.68
CA LEU A 372 4.82 24.19 -3.10
C LEU A 372 4.11 25.50 -3.51
N LYS A 373 4.88 26.45 -4.06
CA LYS A 373 4.32 27.74 -4.53
C LYS A 373 3.27 27.59 -5.64
N ASN A 374 3.43 26.59 -6.49
CA ASN A 374 2.57 26.31 -7.64
C ASN A 374 2.11 24.86 -7.58
N ALA A 375 1.53 24.44 -6.45
CA ALA A 375 0.91 23.13 -6.36
C ALA A 375 -0.27 23.09 -7.34
N GLY A 376 -0.25 22.13 -8.26
CA GLY A 376 -1.36 21.82 -9.16
C GLY A 376 -2.38 20.90 -8.51
N PHE A 377 -3.49 20.70 -9.20
CA PHE A 377 -4.46 19.67 -8.84
C PHE A 377 -4.01 18.33 -9.44
N THR A 378 -4.03 17.29 -8.63
CA THR A 378 -3.89 15.92 -9.11
C THR A 378 -5.03 15.07 -8.57
N ILE A 379 -5.45 14.08 -9.36
CA ILE A 379 -6.51 13.16 -8.98
C ILE A 379 -5.98 11.75 -9.22
N VAL A 380 -6.18 10.86 -8.26
CA VAL A 380 -5.87 9.45 -8.39
C VAL A 380 -7.16 8.65 -8.26
N SER A 381 -7.55 7.98 -9.34
CA SER A 381 -8.64 7.01 -9.29
C SER A 381 -8.05 5.63 -8.99
N SER A 382 -8.70 4.88 -8.11
CA SER A 382 -8.30 3.50 -7.80
C SER A 382 -9.49 2.56 -7.87
N ASN A 383 -9.24 1.35 -8.33
CA ASN A 383 -10.13 0.21 -8.20
C ASN A 383 -9.31 -1.05 -7.88
N ASN A 384 -9.92 -2.01 -7.19
CA ASN A 384 -9.29 -3.31 -6.98
C ASN A 384 -9.20 -4.06 -8.31
N ALA A 385 -8.27 -5.01 -8.41
CA ALA A 385 -8.03 -5.78 -9.62
C ALA A 385 -7.54 -7.19 -9.30
N ARG A 386 -7.83 -8.13 -10.21
CA ARG A 386 -7.30 -9.50 -10.16
C ARG A 386 -6.09 -9.59 -11.07
N TRP A 387 -5.02 -10.21 -10.60
CA TRP A 387 -3.84 -10.49 -11.41
C TRP A 387 -4.17 -11.30 -12.67
N GLN A 388 -5.06 -12.28 -12.50
CA GLN A 388 -5.46 -13.24 -13.54
C GLN A 388 -6.06 -12.55 -14.76
N ASP A 389 -6.73 -11.41 -14.58
CA ASP A 389 -7.35 -10.64 -15.67
C ASP A 389 -6.30 -9.90 -16.54
N TRP A 390 -5.09 -9.71 -16.02
CA TRP A 390 -4.05 -8.90 -16.68
C TRP A 390 -2.82 -9.70 -17.13
N GLN A 391 -2.49 -10.81 -16.44
CA GLN A 391 -1.24 -11.53 -16.66
C GLN A 391 -1.11 -12.15 -18.04
N GLY A 392 -2.20 -12.67 -18.57
CA GLY A 392 -2.24 -13.43 -19.84
C GLY A 392 -2.49 -12.57 -21.08
N LEU A 393 -2.72 -11.26 -20.94
CA LEU A 393 -2.96 -10.37 -22.07
C LEU A 393 -1.70 -10.21 -22.90
N SER A 394 -1.84 -10.26 -24.23
CA SER A 394 -0.80 -9.82 -25.16
C SER A 394 -0.50 -8.34 -24.95
N ASP A 395 0.59 -7.84 -25.51
CA ASP A 395 0.94 -6.42 -25.38
C ASP A 395 -0.13 -5.50 -25.99
N GLU A 396 -0.75 -5.91 -27.09
CA GLU A 396 -1.83 -5.16 -27.74
C GLU A 396 -3.10 -5.15 -26.91
N GLU A 397 -3.54 -6.30 -26.41
CA GLU A 397 -4.70 -6.42 -25.49
C GLU A 397 -4.47 -5.64 -24.19
N TYR A 398 -3.26 -5.72 -23.63
CA TYR A 398 -2.87 -4.99 -22.44
C TYR A 398 -3.00 -3.47 -22.62
N GLU A 399 -2.43 -2.92 -23.68
CA GLU A 399 -2.54 -1.48 -23.97
C GLU A 399 -3.99 -1.08 -24.28
N HIS A 400 -4.76 -1.95 -24.96
CA HIS A 400 -6.18 -1.72 -25.20
C HIS A 400 -6.97 -1.61 -23.90
N GLU A 401 -6.87 -2.59 -22.99
CA GLU A 401 -7.59 -2.57 -21.71
C GLU A 401 -7.12 -1.43 -20.78
N LYS A 402 -5.83 -1.09 -20.80
CA LYS A 402 -5.29 0.03 -20.07
C LYS A 402 -5.85 1.38 -20.54
N ASN A 403 -5.94 1.59 -21.86
CA ASN A 403 -6.56 2.77 -22.44
C ASN A 403 -8.07 2.80 -22.16
N ALA A 404 -8.75 1.68 -22.24
CA ALA A 404 -10.17 1.56 -21.88
C ALA A 404 -10.42 1.87 -20.38
N LEU A 405 -9.50 1.49 -19.49
CA LEU A 405 -9.55 1.85 -18.09
C LEU A 405 -9.45 3.38 -17.89
N ILE A 406 -8.52 4.04 -18.58
CA ILE A 406 -8.37 5.49 -18.56
C ILE A 406 -9.65 6.18 -19.03
N GLU A 407 -10.17 5.77 -20.18
CA GLU A 407 -11.38 6.38 -20.77
C GLU A 407 -12.60 6.22 -19.87
N ARG A 408 -12.84 5.02 -19.33
CA ARG A 408 -13.94 4.79 -18.36
C ARG A 408 -13.77 5.67 -17.12
N THR A 409 -12.54 5.85 -16.65
CA THR A 409 -12.26 6.66 -15.46
C THR A 409 -12.53 8.14 -15.71
N VAL A 410 -12.06 8.69 -16.84
CA VAL A 410 -12.29 10.11 -17.16
C VAL A 410 -13.78 10.38 -17.41
N THR A 411 -14.46 9.49 -18.15
CA THR A 411 -15.91 9.59 -18.37
C THR A 411 -16.70 9.58 -17.06
N HIS A 412 -16.28 8.77 -16.09
CA HIS A 412 -16.93 8.77 -14.78
C HIS A 412 -16.63 10.06 -13.99
N LEU A 413 -15.40 10.58 -14.08
CA LEU A 413 -15.02 11.84 -13.44
C LEU A 413 -15.77 13.06 -14.01
N GLU A 414 -16.10 13.05 -15.30
CA GLU A 414 -16.89 14.11 -15.96
C GLU A 414 -18.28 14.29 -15.35
N GLN A 415 -18.85 13.27 -14.69
CA GLN A 415 -20.11 13.39 -13.96
C GLN A 415 -20.02 14.32 -12.74
N TYR A 416 -18.83 14.45 -12.17
CA TYR A 416 -18.54 15.27 -10.99
C TYR A 416 -17.89 16.60 -11.33
N ILE A 417 -17.07 16.61 -12.39
CA ILE A 417 -16.33 17.81 -12.85
C ILE A 417 -16.60 17.96 -14.36
N PRO A 418 -17.64 18.69 -14.75
CA PRO A 418 -17.93 18.94 -16.16
C PRO A 418 -16.72 19.54 -16.88
N ASN A 419 -16.47 19.08 -18.11
CA ASN A 419 -15.36 19.52 -18.97
C ASN A 419 -13.95 19.27 -18.37
N VAL A 420 -13.81 18.35 -17.41
CA VAL A 420 -12.49 18.03 -16.80
C VAL A 420 -11.51 17.56 -17.86
N ARG A 421 -11.96 16.85 -18.89
CA ARG A 421 -11.13 16.35 -19.99
C ARG A 421 -10.34 17.44 -20.70
N GLU A 422 -10.89 18.63 -20.84
CA GLU A 422 -10.23 19.78 -21.45
C GLU A 422 -9.14 20.38 -20.57
N LYS A 423 -9.22 20.14 -19.26
CA LYS A 423 -8.28 20.66 -18.25
C LYS A 423 -7.11 19.70 -17.97
N ILE A 424 -7.22 18.46 -18.43
CA ILE A 424 -6.19 17.43 -18.21
C ILE A 424 -5.00 17.67 -19.16
N ASP A 425 -3.78 17.60 -18.64
CA ASP A 425 -2.55 17.60 -19.45
C ASP A 425 -1.68 16.37 -19.20
N HIS A 426 -2.03 15.52 -18.21
CA HIS A 426 -1.36 14.26 -17.96
C HIS A 426 -2.35 13.15 -17.61
N LEU A 427 -2.21 12.00 -18.28
CA LEU A 427 -2.99 10.77 -18.02
C LEU A 427 -2.07 9.55 -18.13
N GLU A 428 -2.06 8.72 -17.13
CA GLU A 428 -1.46 7.39 -17.20
C GLU A 428 -2.16 6.43 -16.25
N ALA A 429 -2.01 5.12 -16.48
CA ALA A 429 -2.56 4.09 -15.61
C ALA A 429 -1.50 3.09 -15.17
N SER A 430 -1.63 2.62 -13.93
CA SER A 430 -0.97 1.43 -13.41
C SER A 430 -1.96 0.27 -13.31
N THR A 431 -1.44 -0.94 -13.41
CA THR A 431 -2.19 -2.20 -13.42
C THR A 431 -1.49 -3.20 -12.50
N PRO A 432 -2.04 -4.39 -12.24
CA PRO A 432 -1.35 -5.44 -11.52
C PRO A 432 0.06 -5.75 -12.05
N ARG A 433 0.28 -5.70 -13.38
CA ARG A 433 1.63 -5.86 -13.97
C ARG A 433 2.58 -4.75 -13.54
N THR A 434 2.10 -3.51 -13.43
CA THR A 434 2.90 -2.36 -12.98
C THR A 434 3.32 -2.55 -11.51
N PHE A 435 2.37 -2.94 -10.64
CA PHE A 435 2.68 -3.21 -9.23
C PHE A 435 3.67 -4.36 -9.08
N ASN A 436 3.46 -5.47 -9.79
CA ASN A 436 4.39 -6.60 -9.78
C ASN A 436 5.80 -6.18 -10.22
N PHE A 437 5.93 -5.41 -11.30
CA PHE A 437 7.20 -4.98 -11.85
C PHE A 437 8.00 -4.13 -10.87
N TYR A 438 7.38 -3.08 -10.31
CA TYR A 438 8.11 -2.13 -9.44
C TYR A 438 8.32 -2.64 -8.02
N THR A 439 7.39 -3.40 -7.46
CA THR A 439 7.43 -3.81 -6.06
C THR A 439 7.93 -5.24 -5.86
N GLN A 440 7.98 -6.04 -6.93
CA GLN A 440 8.23 -7.49 -6.88
C GLN A 440 7.24 -8.24 -5.97
N GLN A 441 6.09 -7.62 -5.67
CA GLN A 441 5.01 -8.31 -4.98
C GLN A 441 4.42 -9.39 -5.89
N SER A 442 4.31 -10.60 -5.36
CA SER A 442 3.70 -11.71 -6.10
C SER A 442 2.30 -11.32 -6.58
N GLU A 443 2.01 -11.55 -7.87
CA GLU A 443 0.74 -11.19 -8.51
C GLU A 443 0.35 -9.70 -8.39
N GLY A 444 1.32 -8.82 -8.15
CA GLY A 444 1.07 -7.40 -7.95
C GLY A 444 0.19 -7.07 -6.75
N ALA A 445 0.14 -7.94 -5.74
CA ALA A 445 -0.72 -7.81 -4.57
C ALA A 445 -0.49 -6.47 -3.85
N SER A 446 -1.55 -5.65 -3.72
CA SER A 446 -1.46 -4.30 -3.13
C SER A 446 -1.39 -4.34 -1.61
N PHE A 447 -2.00 -5.34 -0.99
CA PHE A 447 -2.09 -5.50 0.47
C PHE A 447 -1.36 -6.75 0.97
N GLY A 448 -0.50 -7.34 0.13
CA GLY A 448 0.33 -8.50 0.46
C GLY A 448 -0.47 -9.80 0.51
N THR A 449 -0.63 -10.39 1.70
CA THR A 449 -1.26 -11.70 1.85
C THR A 449 -2.60 -11.64 2.58
N LYS A 450 -3.40 -12.69 2.42
CA LYS A 450 -4.55 -12.99 3.27
C LYS A 450 -4.08 -13.36 4.69
N PHE A 451 -5.05 -13.59 5.58
CA PHE A 451 -4.85 -13.71 7.03
C PHE A 451 -3.76 -14.72 7.43
N GLU A 452 -3.74 -15.88 6.81
CA GLU A 452 -2.79 -16.96 7.08
C GLU A 452 -1.31 -16.59 6.85
N GLY A 453 -1.03 -15.59 6.01
CA GLY A 453 0.33 -15.12 5.77
C GLY A 453 1.00 -14.46 6.96
N LEU A 454 0.20 -14.01 7.95
CA LEU A 454 0.73 -13.44 9.18
C LEU A 454 1.47 -14.49 10.01
N ASP A 455 0.90 -15.71 10.12
CA ASP A 455 1.50 -16.79 10.87
C ASP A 455 2.86 -17.21 10.28
N VAL A 456 2.92 -17.39 8.95
CA VAL A 456 4.18 -17.70 8.24
C VAL A 456 5.22 -16.59 8.46
N SER A 457 4.80 -15.34 8.40
CA SER A 457 5.68 -14.17 8.62
C SER A 457 6.24 -14.15 10.05
N MET A 458 5.41 -14.35 11.05
CA MET A 458 5.79 -14.30 12.47
C MET A 458 6.70 -15.45 12.89
N LYS A 459 6.53 -16.64 12.29
CA LYS A 459 7.27 -17.86 12.62
C LYS A 459 8.60 -18.00 11.86
N LEU A 460 8.88 -17.16 10.88
CA LEU A 460 10.09 -17.30 10.07
C LEU A 460 11.39 -17.39 10.90
N SER A 461 11.49 -16.60 11.98
CA SER A 461 12.66 -16.62 12.87
C SER A 461 12.80 -17.89 13.71
N GLU A 462 11.73 -18.64 13.90
CA GLU A 462 11.75 -19.95 14.58
C GLU A 462 12.35 -21.03 13.67
N HIS A 463 12.11 -20.92 12.35
CA HIS A 463 12.65 -21.84 11.35
C HIS A 463 14.06 -21.46 10.88
N LEU A 464 14.41 -20.19 10.89
CA LEU A 464 15.75 -19.70 10.56
C LEU A 464 16.17 -18.59 11.54
N PRO A 465 16.88 -18.93 12.62
CA PRO A 465 17.35 -17.97 13.63
C PRO A 465 18.10 -16.78 13.02
N GLY A 466 17.69 -15.57 13.40
CA GLY A 466 18.22 -14.32 12.87
C GLY A 466 17.53 -13.80 11.61
N MET A 467 16.59 -14.58 11.02
CA MET A 467 15.78 -14.13 9.89
C MET A 467 14.40 -13.66 10.34
N TYR A 468 14.04 -12.45 9.99
CA TYR A 468 12.77 -11.83 10.35
C TYR A 468 12.07 -11.29 9.11
N HIS A 469 10.74 -11.20 9.19
CA HIS A 469 9.93 -10.59 8.15
C HIS A 469 8.98 -9.55 8.74
N ALA A 470 8.88 -8.40 8.07
CA ALA A 470 7.85 -7.40 8.32
C ALA A 470 7.46 -6.74 6.99
N GLY A 471 6.25 -6.99 6.55
CA GLY A 471 5.69 -6.47 5.31
C GLY A 471 4.17 -6.43 5.38
N SER A 472 3.53 -6.22 4.24
CA SER A 472 2.06 -6.32 4.16
C SER A 472 1.65 -7.79 4.24
N VAL A 473 1.12 -8.21 5.38
CA VAL A 473 0.66 -9.58 5.61
C VAL A 473 -0.60 -9.61 6.46
N GLY A 474 -1.42 -10.62 6.24
CA GLY A 474 -2.55 -10.95 7.10
C GLY A 474 -3.61 -9.85 7.19
N ILE A 475 -3.69 -8.98 6.19
CA ILE A 475 -4.62 -7.84 6.12
C ILE A 475 -4.40 -6.83 7.26
N ILE A 476 -4.40 -7.28 8.53
CA ILE A 476 -4.26 -6.40 9.72
C ILE A 476 -2.88 -5.75 9.84
N MET A 477 -1.83 -6.38 9.33
CA MET A 477 -0.48 -5.82 9.23
C MET A 477 -0.21 -5.22 7.85
N SER A 478 -1.27 -4.82 7.15
CA SER A 478 -1.23 -4.17 5.85
C SER A 478 -1.58 -2.68 5.93
N GLY A 479 -1.47 -1.97 4.80
CA GLY A 479 -1.71 -0.54 4.71
C GLY A 479 -0.70 0.27 5.53
N TRP A 480 -1.00 1.54 5.75
CA TRP A 480 -0.08 2.50 6.39
C TRP A 480 0.21 2.15 7.85
N LEU A 481 -0.83 2.08 8.66
CA LEU A 481 -0.70 1.86 10.11
C LEU A 481 -0.20 0.45 10.44
N GLY A 482 -0.76 -0.55 9.77
CA GLY A 482 -0.42 -1.96 10.02
C GLY A 482 1.06 -2.24 9.75
N THR A 483 1.58 -1.79 8.59
CA THR A 483 2.98 -2.01 8.23
C THR A 483 3.96 -1.26 9.13
N VAL A 484 3.66 -0.02 9.52
CA VAL A 484 4.50 0.73 10.48
C VAL A 484 4.58 -0.01 11.81
N ASN A 485 3.44 -0.42 12.37
CA ASN A 485 3.39 -1.12 13.64
C ASN A 485 4.08 -2.49 13.58
N TYR A 486 3.93 -3.20 12.45
CA TYR A 486 4.59 -4.49 12.29
C TYR A 486 6.11 -4.35 12.18
N GLY A 487 6.61 -3.30 11.55
CA GLY A 487 8.04 -2.94 11.56
C GLY A 487 8.58 -2.75 12.99
N VAL A 488 7.80 -2.08 13.86
CA VAL A 488 8.15 -1.90 15.28
C VAL A 488 8.15 -3.23 16.04
N ILE A 489 7.07 -4.02 15.90
CA ILE A 489 6.93 -5.31 16.59
C ILE A 489 8.11 -6.23 16.25
N THR A 490 8.42 -6.33 14.96
CA THR A 490 9.50 -7.18 14.48
C THR A 490 10.88 -6.67 14.94
N ALA A 491 11.12 -5.37 14.88
CA ALA A 491 12.37 -4.79 15.38
C ALA A 491 12.61 -5.06 16.87
N ASN A 492 11.57 -5.00 17.70
CA ASN A 492 11.68 -5.35 19.11
C ASN A 492 12.07 -6.83 19.33
N LYS A 493 11.44 -7.76 18.61
CA LYS A 493 11.83 -9.19 18.64
C LYS A 493 13.29 -9.40 18.20
N MET A 494 13.75 -8.66 17.18
CA MET A 494 15.13 -8.70 16.74
C MET A 494 16.12 -8.18 17.82
N ALA A 495 15.73 -7.13 18.53
CA ALA A 495 16.54 -6.57 19.61
C ALA A 495 16.67 -7.55 20.79
N GLU A 496 15.59 -8.22 21.17
CA GLU A 496 15.59 -9.31 22.16
C GLU A 496 16.57 -10.42 21.76
N TYR A 497 16.46 -10.94 20.56
CA TYR A 497 17.37 -11.96 20.03
C TYR A 497 18.85 -11.52 20.05
N LEU A 498 19.13 -10.29 19.61
CA LEU A 498 20.50 -9.75 19.62
C LEU A 498 21.04 -9.53 21.05
N HIS A 499 20.19 -9.20 22.00
CA HIS A 499 20.54 -9.08 23.40
C HIS A 499 20.91 -10.43 24.01
N GLU A 500 20.06 -11.44 23.83
CA GLU A 500 20.31 -12.82 24.29
C GLU A 500 21.60 -13.39 23.70
N ALA A 501 21.85 -13.17 22.40
CA ALA A 501 23.07 -13.61 21.75
C ALA A 501 24.34 -12.95 22.30
N LYS A 502 24.24 -11.70 22.79
CA LYS A 502 25.38 -11.05 23.49
C LYS A 502 25.63 -11.64 24.87
N VAL A 503 24.57 -11.94 25.61
CA VAL A 503 24.66 -12.50 26.97
C VAL A 503 25.18 -13.93 26.95
N SER A 504 24.79 -14.75 25.97
CA SER A 504 25.25 -16.14 25.84
C SER A 504 26.71 -16.29 25.39
N HIS A 505 27.35 -15.21 24.98
CA HIS A 505 28.78 -15.17 24.63
C HIS A 505 29.66 -14.52 25.72
N LEU A 506 29.06 -14.08 26.84
CA LEU A 506 29.73 -13.65 28.08
C LEU A 506 29.79 -14.81 29.08
#